data_3d8c0a6ebd2118672679097820b4f86a
#
_entry.id   3d8c0a6ebd2118672679097820b4f86a
#
_cell.length_a   1.000
_cell.length_b   1.000
_cell.length_c   1.000
_cell.angle_alpha   90.00
_cell.angle_beta   90.00
_cell.angle_gamma   90.00
#
_symmetry.space_group_name_H-M   'P 1'
#
loop_
_entity.id
_entity.type
_entity.pdbx_description
1 polymer ?
#
loop_
_entity_poly.entity_id
_entity_poly.type
_entity_poly.pdbx_seq_one_letter_code
_entity_poly.pdbx_strand_id
1 'polypeptide(L)'
;YFALSTEDAHGNNTAIGYEALKTQDAGADANNVAVGHQAGLLVSTGTLNTLVGAFAGDALTTGTNNVAIGTYALGAEDGDGGNVAVGAGSLMLLNAGGDAYNVAVGFEAGKALSTGVQNVVMGAFAGDALTTGNQNVAIGYQALGSEDGNGKNIAIGHYALNAQNAGADAYNTAVGWEAGKLINTGVNNVLAGGLAGDALTTGSYNVAIGHEALSTEDAHGRNVAIGHRALKDLNVGADGYNVAVGFDAGTNLTTGTNNVILGAVAGDALTTGTDNIAIGIGALGAEDGHGLNIAIGTNALTTLDAGAQGHNVAIGYNAGTAMTTGLNNTLIGSYTGDALTTGTNNVAMGYGALGSEDTGGQNVAIGVNALNTANYDGNGLNVAVGYGAGAAVTTGV
;
A
#
# COMPACT_ATOMS: atom_id res chain seq x y z
N TYR A 1 12.06 1.52 -53.09
CA TYR A 1 11.29 0.66 -53.97
C TYR A 1 9.86 0.54 -53.44
N PHE A 2 8.84 0.77 -54.29
CA PHE A 2 7.42 0.61 -54.01
C PHE A 2 6.84 1.45 -52.85
N ALA A 3 7.51 2.48 -52.36
CA ALA A 3 6.90 3.44 -51.43
C ALA A 3 5.79 4.21 -52.13
N LEU A 4 4.61 4.38 -51.45
CA LEU A 4 3.41 5.05 -51.98
C LEU A 4 3.02 4.57 -53.40
N SER A 5 3.09 3.26 -53.67
CA SER A 5 2.92 2.77 -55.03
C SER A 5 1.47 2.73 -55.52
N THR A 6 0.48 2.90 -54.68
CA THR A 6 -0.96 2.94 -55.00
C THR A 6 -1.58 4.32 -54.89
N GLU A 7 -0.92 5.28 -54.24
CA GLU A 7 -1.42 6.67 -54.07
C GLU A 7 -1.54 7.35 -55.45
N ASP A 8 -2.75 7.75 -55.87
CA ASP A 8 -3.00 8.28 -57.18
C ASP A 8 -3.33 9.78 -57.22
N ALA A 9 -4.04 10.33 -56.25
CA ALA A 9 -4.57 11.70 -56.34
C ALA A 9 -4.41 12.58 -55.12
N HIS A 10 -4.04 12.06 -53.92
CA HIS A 10 -4.01 12.79 -52.69
C HIS A 10 -2.70 12.54 -51.94
N GLY A 11 -2.13 13.58 -51.36
CA GLY A 11 -0.74 13.53 -50.89
C GLY A 11 -0.55 13.95 -49.45
N ASN A 12 0.45 14.81 -49.25
CA ASN A 12 0.99 15.22 -47.96
C ASN A 12 1.55 14.04 -47.11
N ASN A 13 1.88 12.91 -47.77
CA ASN A 13 2.50 11.79 -47.10
C ASN A 13 4.04 11.82 -47.22
N THR A 14 4.73 11.33 -46.20
CA THR A 14 6.17 11.08 -46.25
C THR A 14 6.42 9.57 -46.14
N ALA A 15 6.95 8.94 -47.18
CA ALA A 15 7.25 7.50 -47.21
C ALA A 15 8.69 7.25 -47.62
N ILE A 16 9.49 6.70 -46.71
CA ILE A 16 10.91 6.40 -46.90
C ILE A 16 11.17 4.94 -46.52
N GLY A 17 11.45 4.10 -47.50
CA GLY A 17 11.77 2.68 -47.29
C GLY A 17 11.13 1.77 -48.29
N TYR A 18 11.52 0.49 -48.30
CA TYR A 18 10.92 -0.53 -49.12
C TYR A 18 9.48 -0.78 -48.70
N GLU A 19 8.53 -0.61 -49.65
CA GLU A 19 7.08 -0.77 -49.44
C GLU A 19 6.48 0.09 -48.30
N ALA A 20 7.09 1.22 -47.90
CA ALA A 20 6.51 2.15 -46.95
C ALA A 20 5.21 2.78 -47.52
N LEU A 21 4.09 2.74 -46.79
CA LEU A 21 2.74 3.18 -47.23
C LEU A 21 2.36 2.64 -48.61
N LYS A 22 2.66 1.39 -48.89
CA LYS A 22 2.50 0.79 -50.23
C LYS A 22 1.04 0.83 -50.70
N THR A 23 0.07 0.62 -49.85
CA THR A 23 -1.36 0.51 -50.16
C THR A 23 -2.14 1.79 -49.87
N GLN A 24 -1.46 2.89 -49.51
CA GLN A 24 -2.13 4.16 -49.17
C GLN A 24 -2.93 4.69 -50.36
N ASP A 25 -4.22 4.91 -50.15
CA ASP A 25 -5.14 5.59 -51.09
C ASP A 25 -6.34 6.14 -50.30
N ALA A 26 -6.17 7.27 -49.62
CA ALA A 26 -7.16 7.81 -48.71
C ALA A 26 -8.30 8.58 -49.39
N GLY A 27 -8.20 8.90 -50.66
CA GLY A 27 -9.17 9.76 -51.35
C GLY A 27 -9.16 11.20 -50.87
N ALA A 28 -8.25 11.59 -49.97
CA ALA A 28 -8.02 12.90 -49.39
C ALA A 28 -6.60 13.02 -48.84
N ASP A 29 -6.10 14.22 -48.49
CA ASP A 29 -4.79 14.40 -47.86
C ASP A 29 -4.66 13.59 -46.58
N ALA A 30 -3.78 12.59 -46.59
CA ALA A 30 -3.68 11.65 -45.46
C ALA A 30 -2.71 12.11 -44.37
N ASN A 31 -1.69 12.91 -44.69
CA ASN A 31 -0.71 13.45 -43.76
C ASN A 31 0.01 12.37 -42.91
N ASN A 32 0.30 11.20 -43.49
CA ASN A 32 1.02 10.15 -42.83
C ASN A 32 2.55 10.31 -43.00
N VAL A 33 3.30 9.91 -41.97
CA VAL A 33 4.77 9.78 -42.04
C VAL A 33 5.14 8.31 -41.83
N ALA A 34 5.80 7.67 -42.79
CA ALA A 34 6.29 6.30 -42.69
C ALA A 34 7.76 6.22 -43.10
N VAL A 35 8.61 5.80 -42.16
CA VAL A 35 10.06 5.66 -42.38
C VAL A 35 10.52 4.29 -41.93
N GLY A 36 10.82 3.39 -42.85
CA GLY A 36 11.29 2.05 -42.54
C GLY A 36 10.86 1.01 -43.56
N HIS A 37 11.43 -0.19 -43.50
CA HIS A 37 11.02 -1.33 -44.29
C HIS A 37 9.58 -1.71 -43.91
N GLN A 38 8.66 -1.64 -44.84
CA GLN A 38 7.22 -1.94 -44.71
C GLN A 38 6.53 -1.16 -43.58
N ALA A 39 7.01 0.04 -43.23
CA ALA A 39 6.30 0.92 -42.30
C ALA A 39 4.94 1.32 -42.89
N GLY A 40 3.85 1.03 -42.19
CA GLY A 40 2.49 1.27 -42.67
C GLY A 40 2.14 0.53 -43.96
N LEU A 41 2.65 -0.67 -44.18
CA LEU A 41 2.49 -1.44 -45.40
C LEU A 41 1.04 -1.49 -45.90
N LEU A 42 0.09 -1.80 -45.02
CA LEU A 42 -1.33 -2.01 -45.31
C LEU A 42 -2.20 -0.75 -45.08
N VAL A 43 -1.63 0.40 -44.71
CA VAL A 43 -2.42 1.64 -44.56
C VAL A 43 -3.10 1.94 -45.88
N SER A 44 -4.42 1.92 -45.87
CA SER A 44 -5.25 2.22 -47.05
C SER A 44 -5.87 3.62 -46.98
N THR A 45 -6.83 3.82 -46.07
CA THR A 45 -7.50 5.11 -45.88
C THR A 45 -7.12 5.80 -44.57
N GLY A 46 -6.28 5.19 -43.72
CA GLY A 46 -5.80 5.75 -42.47
C GLY A 46 -5.03 7.07 -42.67
N THR A 47 -5.23 8.02 -41.72
CA THR A 47 -4.65 9.36 -41.80
C THR A 47 -3.96 9.78 -40.53
N LEU A 48 -3.07 10.79 -40.60
CA LEU A 48 -2.42 11.40 -39.43
C LEU A 48 -1.59 10.43 -38.59
N ASN A 49 -1.02 9.40 -39.21
CA ASN A 49 -0.17 8.42 -38.54
C ASN A 49 1.33 8.76 -38.67
N THR A 50 2.10 8.52 -37.62
CA THR A 50 3.56 8.63 -37.62
C THR A 50 4.15 7.23 -37.34
N LEU A 51 4.72 6.61 -38.36
CA LEU A 51 5.19 5.20 -38.36
C LEU A 51 6.68 5.16 -38.70
N VAL A 52 7.54 4.92 -37.71
CA VAL A 52 8.99 4.95 -37.84
C VAL A 52 9.62 3.66 -37.32
N GLY A 53 10.16 2.85 -38.22
CA GLY A 53 10.77 1.56 -37.86
C GLY A 53 10.36 0.48 -38.85
N ALA A 54 11.11 -0.61 -38.93
CA ALA A 54 10.72 -1.73 -39.75
C ALA A 54 9.44 -2.37 -39.21
N PHE A 55 8.42 -2.57 -40.08
CA PHE A 55 7.11 -3.11 -39.72
C PHE A 55 6.35 -2.29 -38.66
N ALA A 56 6.66 -1.00 -38.49
CA ALA A 56 5.88 -0.12 -37.62
C ALA A 56 4.48 0.11 -38.23
N GLY A 57 3.41 -0.26 -37.53
CA GLY A 57 2.03 -0.13 -37.98
C GLY A 57 1.77 -0.83 -39.34
N ASP A 58 2.43 -1.95 -39.62
CA ASP A 58 2.36 -2.60 -40.93
C ASP A 58 1.01 -3.25 -41.23
N ALA A 59 0.22 -3.60 -40.20
CA ALA A 59 -1.14 -4.09 -40.33
C ALA A 59 -2.23 -2.98 -40.36
N LEU A 60 -1.90 -1.73 -40.00
CA LEU A 60 -2.85 -0.61 -40.04
C LEU A 60 -3.52 -0.51 -41.41
N THR A 61 -4.84 -0.40 -41.42
CA THR A 61 -5.63 -0.19 -42.66
C THR A 61 -6.33 1.16 -42.66
N THR A 62 -7.28 1.37 -41.74
CA THR A 62 -8.08 2.58 -41.63
C THR A 62 -7.78 3.41 -40.37
N GLY A 63 -6.91 2.91 -39.48
CA GLY A 63 -6.55 3.56 -38.22
C GLY A 63 -5.98 4.96 -38.38
N THR A 64 -6.34 5.87 -37.48
CA THR A 64 -5.96 7.30 -37.54
C THR A 64 -5.32 7.77 -36.25
N ASN A 65 -4.49 8.84 -36.36
CA ASN A 65 -3.87 9.48 -35.19
C ASN A 65 -2.98 8.55 -34.35
N ASN A 66 -2.33 7.58 -34.97
CA ASN A 66 -1.41 6.69 -34.28
C ASN A 66 0.05 7.17 -34.39
N VAL A 67 0.81 6.94 -33.33
CA VAL A 67 2.27 7.08 -33.30
C VAL A 67 2.87 5.72 -33.03
N ALA A 68 3.60 5.14 -33.99
CA ALA A 68 4.32 3.89 -33.87
C ALA A 68 5.81 4.09 -34.20
N ILE A 69 6.67 4.05 -33.20
CA ILE A 69 8.11 4.26 -33.34
C ILE A 69 8.88 3.05 -32.79
N GLY A 70 9.45 2.25 -33.64
CA GLY A 70 10.17 1.03 -33.28
C GLY A 70 9.82 -0.14 -34.19
N THR A 71 10.68 -1.15 -34.22
CA THR A 71 10.40 -2.37 -35.00
C THR A 71 9.18 -3.09 -34.41
N TYR A 72 8.19 -3.40 -35.26
CA TYR A 72 6.91 -4.01 -34.88
C TYR A 72 6.09 -3.21 -33.82
N ALA A 73 6.37 -1.93 -33.64
CA ALA A 73 5.49 -1.09 -32.83
C ALA A 73 4.10 -1.00 -33.49
N LEU A 74 3.02 -1.29 -32.75
CA LEU A 74 1.64 -1.32 -33.23
C LEU A 74 1.45 -2.26 -34.44
N GLY A 75 2.07 -3.46 -34.42
CA GLY A 75 2.19 -4.34 -35.57
C GLY A 75 0.92 -5.07 -35.97
N ALA A 76 -0.05 -5.28 -35.08
CA ALA A 76 -1.29 -6.01 -35.37
C ALA A 76 -2.54 -5.12 -35.49
N GLU A 77 -2.41 -3.82 -35.22
CA GLU A 77 -3.51 -2.86 -35.27
C GLU A 77 -3.99 -2.67 -36.72
N ASP A 78 -5.27 -2.85 -36.99
CA ASP A 78 -5.83 -2.73 -38.33
C ASP A 78 -6.70 -1.48 -38.57
N GLY A 79 -7.63 -1.15 -37.66
CA GLY A 79 -8.60 -0.09 -37.90
C GLY A 79 -8.69 0.97 -36.80
N ASP A 80 -8.02 0.78 -35.70
CA ASP A 80 -8.18 1.62 -34.52
C ASP A 80 -7.23 2.82 -34.49
N GLY A 81 -7.55 3.81 -33.66
CA GLY A 81 -6.80 5.05 -33.60
C GLY A 81 -6.44 5.53 -32.20
N GLY A 82 -5.72 6.67 -32.19
CA GLY A 82 -5.38 7.36 -30.97
C GLY A 82 -4.32 6.70 -30.10
N ASN A 83 -3.51 5.76 -30.64
CA ASN A 83 -2.50 5.04 -29.87
C ASN A 83 -1.11 5.65 -30.01
N VAL A 84 -0.31 5.59 -28.96
CA VAL A 84 1.11 5.94 -28.94
C VAL A 84 1.92 4.71 -28.55
N ALA A 85 2.70 4.16 -29.48
CA ALA A 85 3.59 3.02 -29.31
C ALA A 85 5.03 3.42 -29.62
N VAL A 86 5.88 3.55 -28.61
CA VAL A 86 7.30 3.93 -28.80
C VAL A 86 8.21 2.88 -28.17
N GLY A 87 8.88 2.12 -28.98
CA GLY A 87 9.75 1.01 -28.57
C GLY A 87 9.55 -0.21 -29.45
N ALA A 88 10.56 -1.06 -29.59
CA ALA A 88 10.42 -2.29 -30.34
C ALA A 88 9.40 -3.21 -29.67
N GLY A 89 8.41 -3.68 -30.44
CA GLY A 89 7.33 -4.55 -29.94
C GLY A 89 6.33 -3.89 -28.99
N SER A 90 6.34 -2.55 -28.83
CA SER A 90 5.32 -1.85 -28.04
C SER A 90 3.94 -1.97 -28.71
N LEU A 91 2.89 -2.31 -27.93
CA LEU A 91 1.53 -2.58 -28.43
C LEU A 91 1.49 -3.52 -29.66
N MET A 92 2.40 -4.49 -29.72
CA MET A 92 2.61 -5.30 -30.93
C MET A 92 1.35 -6.06 -31.35
N LEU A 93 0.54 -6.54 -30.39
CA LEU A 93 -0.64 -7.36 -30.65
C LEU A 93 -1.97 -6.60 -30.52
N LEU A 94 -1.95 -5.27 -30.34
CA LEU A 94 -3.16 -4.47 -30.18
C LEU A 94 -4.02 -4.53 -31.44
N ASN A 95 -5.30 -4.84 -31.26
CA ASN A 95 -6.37 -4.73 -32.24
C ASN A 95 -7.70 -4.60 -31.51
N ALA A 96 -8.07 -3.40 -31.09
CA ALA A 96 -9.16 -3.17 -30.15
C ALA A 96 -10.55 -3.12 -30.79
N GLY A 97 -10.65 -3.00 -32.09
CA GLY A 97 -11.91 -2.90 -32.83
C GLY A 97 -12.58 -1.52 -32.72
N GLY A 98 -11.86 -0.50 -32.28
CA GLY A 98 -12.26 0.90 -32.15
C GLY A 98 -11.15 1.73 -31.50
N ASP A 99 -11.25 3.07 -31.43
CA ASP A 99 -10.21 3.94 -30.87
C ASP A 99 -9.81 3.49 -29.45
N ALA A 100 -8.54 3.14 -29.26
CA ALA A 100 -8.09 2.49 -28.03
C ALA A 100 -7.44 3.47 -27.02
N TYR A 101 -6.86 4.58 -27.48
CA TYR A 101 -6.23 5.59 -26.64
C TYR A 101 -5.19 5.04 -25.65
N ASN A 102 -4.38 4.05 -26.07
CA ASN A 102 -3.29 3.52 -25.27
C ASN A 102 -2.01 4.30 -25.49
N VAL A 103 -1.22 4.46 -24.44
CA VAL A 103 0.16 4.99 -24.50
C VAL A 103 1.11 3.92 -24.01
N ALA A 104 2.01 3.44 -24.86
CA ALA A 104 3.03 2.48 -24.50
C ALA A 104 4.43 2.99 -24.93
N VAL A 105 5.34 3.12 -23.97
CA VAL A 105 6.69 3.60 -24.19
C VAL A 105 7.70 2.66 -23.55
N GLY A 106 8.46 1.92 -24.33
CA GLY A 106 9.46 0.98 -23.85
C GLY A 106 9.54 -0.28 -24.71
N PHE A 107 10.63 -1.04 -24.55
CA PHE A 107 10.79 -2.33 -25.20
C PHE A 107 9.70 -3.29 -24.72
N GLU A 108 8.90 -3.83 -25.65
CA GLU A 108 7.78 -4.74 -25.41
C GLU A 108 6.74 -4.20 -24.38
N ALA A 109 6.62 -2.88 -24.22
CA ALA A 109 5.60 -2.27 -23.37
C ALA A 109 4.20 -2.58 -23.91
N GLY A 110 3.33 -3.20 -23.08
CA GLY A 110 1.98 -3.62 -23.48
C GLY A 110 1.95 -4.59 -24.65
N LYS A 111 2.98 -5.41 -24.85
CA LYS A 111 3.15 -6.29 -26.02
C LYS A 111 1.96 -7.19 -26.29
N ALA A 112 1.40 -7.83 -25.25
CA ALA A 112 0.28 -8.76 -25.37
C ALA A 112 -1.08 -8.06 -25.43
N LEU A 113 -1.15 -6.74 -25.23
CA LEU A 113 -2.41 -6.00 -25.26
C LEU A 113 -3.11 -6.23 -26.59
N SER A 114 -4.31 -6.80 -26.54
CA SER A 114 -5.10 -7.16 -27.72
C SER A 114 -6.30 -6.23 -27.92
N THR A 115 -7.19 -6.16 -26.96
CA THR A 115 -8.40 -5.32 -27.03
C THR A 115 -8.51 -4.31 -25.89
N GLY A 116 -7.54 -4.25 -24.97
CA GLY A 116 -7.55 -3.31 -23.86
C GLY A 116 -7.42 -1.85 -24.32
N VAL A 117 -8.13 -0.95 -23.63
CA VAL A 117 -8.19 0.47 -23.98
C VAL A 117 -7.82 1.37 -22.80
N GLN A 118 -7.39 2.60 -23.12
CA GLN A 118 -7.11 3.65 -22.14
C GLN A 118 -6.03 3.28 -21.12
N ASN A 119 -5.01 2.53 -21.52
CA ASN A 119 -3.89 2.17 -20.68
C ASN A 119 -2.69 3.10 -20.90
N VAL A 120 -1.96 3.40 -19.82
CA VAL A 120 -0.66 4.07 -19.85
C VAL A 120 0.40 3.09 -19.39
N VAL A 121 1.28 2.66 -20.31
CA VAL A 121 2.27 1.61 -20.09
C VAL A 121 3.66 2.14 -20.43
N MET A 122 4.51 2.38 -19.45
CA MET A 122 5.83 3.00 -19.67
C MET A 122 6.94 2.23 -18.94
N GLY A 123 7.89 1.71 -19.70
CA GLY A 123 9.02 0.93 -19.20
C GLY A 123 9.17 -0.37 -19.98
N ALA A 124 10.38 -0.93 -20.00
CA ALA A 124 10.58 -2.23 -20.65
C ALA A 124 9.75 -3.30 -19.92
N PHE A 125 9.01 -4.10 -20.70
CA PHE A 125 8.12 -5.16 -20.20
C PHE A 125 7.04 -4.68 -19.22
N ALA A 126 6.74 -3.37 -19.16
CA ALA A 126 5.59 -2.91 -18.40
C ALA A 126 4.30 -3.44 -19.05
N GLY A 127 3.37 -3.97 -18.26
CA GLY A 127 2.10 -4.51 -18.74
C GLY A 127 2.21 -5.48 -19.93
N ASP A 128 3.33 -6.22 -20.03
CA ASP A 128 3.61 -7.06 -21.20
C ASP A 128 2.71 -8.29 -21.29
N ALA A 129 2.05 -8.71 -20.21
CA ALA A 129 1.03 -9.74 -20.19
C ALA A 129 -0.41 -9.21 -20.35
N LEU A 130 -0.65 -7.89 -20.23
CA LEU A 130 -1.99 -7.32 -20.41
C LEU A 130 -2.58 -7.73 -21.76
N THR A 131 -3.79 -8.27 -21.77
CA THR A 131 -4.51 -8.66 -22.99
C THR A 131 -5.75 -7.80 -23.22
N THR A 132 -6.73 -7.86 -22.35
CA THR A 132 -8.02 -7.14 -22.44
C THR A 132 -8.21 -6.10 -21.34
N GLY A 133 -7.23 -5.94 -20.43
CA GLY A 133 -7.30 -5.01 -19.30
C GLY A 133 -7.42 -3.54 -19.74
N ASN A 134 -8.28 -2.79 -19.07
CA ASN A 134 -8.56 -1.39 -19.38
C ASN A 134 -8.18 -0.46 -18.24
N GLN A 135 -7.84 0.79 -18.59
CA GLN A 135 -7.65 1.86 -17.61
C GLN A 135 -6.57 1.56 -16.56
N ASN A 136 -5.50 0.88 -16.97
CA ASN A 136 -4.35 0.64 -16.13
C ASN A 136 -3.27 1.71 -16.33
N VAL A 137 -2.54 2.02 -15.28
CA VAL A 137 -1.29 2.79 -15.31
C VAL A 137 -0.17 1.86 -14.86
N ALA A 138 0.74 1.50 -15.76
CA ALA A 138 1.91 0.66 -15.48
C ALA A 138 3.18 1.42 -15.87
N ILE A 139 3.92 1.94 -14.90
CA ILE A 139 5.13 2.74 -15.13
C ILE A 139 6.31 2.16 -14.36
N GLY A 140 7.28 1.62 -15.06
CA GLY A 140 8.48 0.99 -14.50
C GLY A 140 8.78 -0.35 -15.18
N TYR A 141 9.99 -0.83 -14.99
CA TYR A 141 10.38 -2.15 -15.50
C TYR A 141 9.48 -3.24 -14.88
N GLN A 142 8.79 -4.02 -15.72
CA GLN A 142 7.85 -5.08 -15.34
C GLN A 142 6.77 -4.64 -14.32
N ALA A 143 6.39 -3.36 -14.30
CA ALA A 143 5.21 -2.92 -13.57
C ALA A 143 3.96 -3.58 -14.18
N LEU A 144 3.10 -4.18 -13.36
CA LEU A 144 1.89 -4.90 -13.79
C LEU A 144 2.20 -6.00 -14.85
N GLY A 145 3.31 -6.74 -14.64
CA GLY A 145 3.85 -7.66 -15.66
C GLY A 145 3.07 -8.96 -15.85
N SER A 146 2.19 -9.36 -14.91
CA SER A 146 1.42 -10.62 -15.00
C SER A 146 -0.09 -10.42 -15.17
N GLU A 147 -0.59 -9.19 -15.11
CA GLU A 147 -2.02 -8.90 -15.31
C GLU A 147 -2.41 -9.18 -16.76
N ASP A 148 -3.42 -10.02 -16.98
CA ASP A 148 -3.84 -10.42 -18.33
C ASP A 148 -5.13 -9.72 -18.80
N GLY A 149 -6.21 -9.77 -18.05
CA GLY A 149 -7.52 -9.34 -18.53
C GLY A 149 -8.23 -8.27 -17.74
N ASN A 150 -7.66 -7.80 -16.63
CA ASN A 150 -8.37 -6.93 -15.70
C ASN A 150 -7.79 -5.51 -15.67
N GLY A 151 -8.51 -4.59 -15.06
CA GLY A 151 -8.17 -3.19 -15.15
C GLY A 151 -8.16 -2.41 -13.85
N LYS A 152 -8.02 -1.09 -14.05
CA LYS A 152 -8.12 -0.06 -13.01
C LYS A 152 -7.06 -0.17 -11.92
N ASN A 153 -5.86 -0.60 -12.30
CA ASN A 153 -4.70 -0.62 -11.43
C ASN A 153 -3.76 0.55 -11.70
N ILE A 154 -3.11 1.03 -10.66
CA ILE A 154 -2.00 1.98 -10.76
C ILE A 154 -0.75 1.30 -10.20
N ALA A 155 0.21 0.99 -11.06
CA ALA A 155 1.48 0.37 -10.73
C ALA A 155 2.62 1.29 -11.19
N ILE A 156 3.25 2.00 -10.27
CA ILE A 156 4.35 2.93 -10.56
C ILE A 156 5.59 2.53 -9.77
N GLY A 157 6.57 1.98 -10.42
CA GLY A 157 7.82 1.51 -9.84
C GLY A 157 8.29 0.21 -10.49
N HIS A 158 9.57 -0.09 -10.32
CA HIS A 158 10.18 -1.34 -10.73
C HIS A 158 9.49 -2.51 -10.00
N TYR A 159 8.91 -3.46 -10.73
CA TYR A 159 8.12 -4.58 -10.22
C TYR A 159 6.88 -4.22 -9.37
N ALA A 160 6.36 -2.99 -9.43
CA ALA A 160 5.11 -2.66 -8.76
C ALA A 160 3.96 -3.51 -9.31
N LEU A 161 3.16 -4.17 -8.44
CA LEU A 161 2.09 -5.10 -8.81
C LEU A 161 2.49 -6.15 -9.86
N ASN A 162 3.74 -6.62 -9.82
CA ASN A 162 4.26 -7.49 -10.88
C ASN A 162 3.48 -8.80 -11.04
N ALA A 163 3.04 -9.43 -9.93
CA ALA A 163 2.32 -10.70 -9.94
C ALA A 163 0.79 -10.55 -10.04
N GLN A 164 0.26 -9.32 -10.12
CA GLN A 164 -1.18 -9.06 -10.12
C GLN A 164 -1.89 -9.80 -11.25
N ASN A 165 -2.92 -10.58 -10.90
CA ASN A 165 -3.86 -11.21 -11.84
C ASN A 165 -5.15 -11.60 -11.10
N ALA A 166 -6.06 -10.66 -10.89
CA ALA A 166 -7.18 -10.81 -9.97
C ALA A 166 -8.41 -11.54 -10.55
N GLY A 167 -8.48 -11.73 -11.85
CA GLY A 167 -9.68 -12.27 -12.50
C GLY A 167 -10.87 -11.29 -12.55
N ALA A 168 -10.72 -10.07 -12.04
CA ALA A 168 -11.67 -8.95 -12.07
C ALA A 168 -10.95 -7.62 -11.87
N ASP A 169 -11.61 -6.48 -12.09
CA ASP A 169 -11.02 -5.15 -11.81
C ASP A 169 -10.52 -5.08 -10.37
N ALA A 170 -9.23 -4.81 -10.20
CA ALA A 170 -8.59 -4.95 -8.89
C ALA A 170 -8.54 -3.65 -8.08
N TYR A 171 -8.53 -2.49 -8.71
CA TYR A 171 -8.48 -1.18 -8.05
C TYR A 171 -7.29 -1.03 -7.08
N ASN A 172 -6.16 -1.70 -7.35
CA ASN A 172 -4.95 -1.54 -6.55
C ASN A 172 -4.16 -0.31 -6.99
N THR A 173 -3.63 0.41 -6.01
CA THR A 173 -2.68 1.51 -6.23
C THR A 173 -1.37 1.15 -5.57
N ALA A 174 -0.31 0.95 -6.34
CA ALA A 174 1.03 0.66 -5.84
C ALA A 174 2.05 1.64 -6.43
N VAL A 175 2.71 2.40 -5.58
CA VAL A 175 3.72 3.39 -5.96
C VAL A 175 4.99 3.16 -5.15
N GLY A 176 6.02 2.65 -5.79
CA GLY A 176 7.31 2.36 -5.15
C GLY A 176 8.01 1.14 -5.75
N TRP A 177 9.30 1.00 -5.45
CA TRP A 177 10.08 -0.17 -5.82
C TRP A 177 9.50 -1.42 -5.14
N GLU A 178 9.10 -2.40 -5.94
CA GLU A 178 8.47 -3.66 -5.49
C GLU A 178 7.20 -3.49 -4.62
N ALA A 179 6.51 -2.35 -4.67
CA ALA A 179 5.25 -2.15 -3.95
C ALA A 179 4.20 -3.17 -4.45
N GLY A 180 3.66 -3.96 -3.53
CA GLY A 180 2.67 -5.00 -3.84
C GLY A 180 3.15 -6.06 -4.83
N LYS A 181 4.45 -6.33 -4.90
CA LYS A 181 5.07 -7.19 -5.92
C LYS A 181 4.42 -8.55 -6.08
N LEU A 182 4.06 -9.21 -4.97
CA LEU A 182 3.49 -10.56 -4.96
C LEU A 182 1.96 -10.57 -4.96
N ILE A 183 1.28 -9.41 -4.97
CA ILE A 183 -0.18 -9.39 -5.07
C ILE A 183 -0.57 -10.15 -6.34
N ASN A 184 -1.38 -11.19 -6.12
CA ASN A 184 -1.96 -12.00 -7.18
C ASN A 184 -3.44 -11.64 -7.35
N THR A 185 -4.30 -12.06 -6.42
CA THR A 185 -5.74 -11.84 -6.49
C THR A 185 -6.26 -10.79 -5.51
N GLY A 186 -5.40 -10.19 -4.68
CA GLY A 186 -5.77 -9.11 -3.76
C GLY A 186 -6.29 -7.87 -4.48
N VAL A 187 -7.31 -7.23 -3.92
CA VAL A 187 -7.98 -6.07 -4.52
C VAL A 187 -8.14 -4.91 -3.54
N ASN A 188 -8.33 -3.70 -4.07
CA ASN A 188 -8.60 -2.50 -3.27
C ASN A 188 -7.50 -2.15 -2.26
N ASN A 189 -6.23 -2.38 -2.60
CA ASN A 189 -5.09 -2.01 -1.77
C ASN A 189 -4.48 -0.67 -2.20
N VAL A 190 -4.02 0.12 -1.24
CA VAL A 190 -3.23 1.34 -1.46
C VAL A 190 -1.85 1.14 -0.84
N LEU A 191 -0.83 1.04 -1.67
CA LEU A 191 0.54 0.71 -1.29
C LEU A 191 1.49 1.80 -1.80
N ALA A 192 2.11 2.56 -0.92
CA ALA A 192 3.01 3.64 -1.30
C ALA A 192 4.31 3.61 -0.50
N GLY A 193 5.39 3.25 -1.15
CA GLY A 193 6.72 3.09 -0.56
C GLY A 193 7.45 1.89 -1.13
N GLY A 194 8.77 1.88 -1.04
CA GLY A 194 9.54 0.69 -1.41
C GLY A 194 9.17 -0.49 -0.50
N LEU A 195 8.90 -1.66 -1.07
CA LEU A 195 8.49 -2.88 -0.36
C LEU A 195 7.20 -2.72 0.48
N ALA A 196 6.35 -1.73 0.19
CA ALA A 196 5.06 -1.61 0.85
C ALA A 196 4.14 -2.76 0.41
N GLY A 197 3.71 -3.63 1.34
CA GLY A 197 2.85 -4.77 1.07
C GLY A 197 3.41 -5.75 0.03
N ASP A 198 4.72 -5.88 -0.07
CA ASP A 198 5.38 -6.67 -1.13
C ASP A 198 5.14 -8.17 -1.03
N ALA A 199 4.85 -8.70 0.18
CA ALA A 199 4.48 -10.10 0.39
C ALA A 199 2.98 -10.38 0.21
N LEU A 200 2.12 -9.36 0.14
CA LEU A 200 0.68 -9.56 -0.08
C LEU A 200 0.44 -10.43 -1.32
N THR A 201 -0.41 -11.44 -1.20
CA THR A 201 -0.83 -12.31 -2.31
C THR A 201 -2.32 -12.16 -2.61
N THR A 202 -3.18 -12.53 -1.68
CA THR A 202 -4.64 -12.44 -1.79
C THR A 202 -5.25 -11.36 -0.88
N GLY A 203 -4.43 -10.74 -0.01
CA GLY A 203 -4.87 -9.70 0.92
C GLY A 203 -5.53 -8.51 0.23
N SER A 204 -6.65 -8.04 0.78
CA SER A 204 -7.47 -6.99 0.18
C SER A 204 -7.82 -5.91 1.20
N TYR A 205 -8.13 -4.70 0.69
CA TYR A 205 -8.53 -3.56 1.52
C TYR A 205 -7.44 -3.10 2.51
N ASN A 206 -6.15 -3.25 2.16
CA ASN A 206 -5.05 -2.76 2.97
C ASN A 206 -4.61 -1.36 2.53
N VAL A 207 -4.17 -0.56 3.49
CA VAL A 207 -3.44 0.68 3.26
C VAL A 207 -2.04 0.51 3.85
N ALA A 208 -1.00 0.49 3.03
CA ALA A 208 0.39 0.43 3.45
C ALA A 208 1.17 1.61 2.85
N ILE A 209 1.56 2.56 3.68
CA ILE A 209 2.26 3.78 3.26
C ILE A 209 3.55 3.93 4.06
N GLY A 210 4.69 3.73 3.42
CA GLY A 210 6.02 3.78 4.02
C GLY A 210 6.89 2.63 3.52
N HIS A 211 8.20 2.77 3.67
CA HIS A 211 9.14 1.70 3.35
C HIS A 211 8.90 0.51 4.28
N GLU A 212 8.75 -0.70 3.72
CA GLU A 212 8.46 -1.95 4.45
C GLU A 212 7.18 -1.89 5.33
N ALA A 213 6.22 -1.00 5.04
CA ALA A 213 4.93 -1.03 5.71
C ALA A 213 4.14 -2.28 5.25
N LEU A 214 3.65 -3.09 6.21
CA LEU A 214 2.89 -4.32 5.96
C LEU A 214 3.60 -5.30 5.01
N SER A 215 4.93 -5.47 5.15
CA SER A 215 5.75 -6.21 4.18
C SER A 215 5.73 -7.73 4.34
N THR A 216 5.17 -8.26 5.43
CA THR A 216 5.12 -9.72 5.70
C THR A 216 3.70 -10.31 5.54
N GLU A 217 2.65 -9.50 5.59
CA GLU A 217 1.26 -9.95 5.40
C GLU A 217 1.08 -10.54 4.00
N ASP A 218 0.57 -11.77 3.90
CA ASP A 218 0.43 -12.47 2.62
C ASP A 218 -1.03 -12.60 2.13
N ALA A 219 -1.97 -13.01 2.96
CA ALA A 219 -3.27 -13.46 2.50
C ALA A 219 -4.48 -12.66 3.00
N HIS A 220 -4.34 -11.83 4.03
CA HIS A 220 -5.46 -11.20 4.72
C HIS A 220 -5.44 -9.68 4.61
N GLY A 221 -6.52 -9.04 5.03
CA GLY A 221 -6.72 -7.63 4.73
C GLY A 221 -7.22 -6.77 5.87
N ARG A 222 -7.70 -5.58 5.47
CA ARG A 222 -8.32 -4.58 6.34
C ARG A 222 -7.39 -4.00 7.39
N ASN A 223 -6.10 -3.88 7.03
CA ASN A 223 -5.10 -3.23 7.87
C ASN A 223 -4.74 -1.84 7.34
N VAL A 224 -4.42 -0.93 8.22
CA VAL A 224 -3.86 0.39 7.91
C VAL A 224 -2.48 0.49 8.55
N ALA A 225 -1.43 0.53 7.74
CA ALA A 225 -0.04 0.65 8.14
C ALA A 225 0.57 1.90 7.50
N ILE A 226 0.80 2.96 8.27
CA ILE A 226 1.35 4.23 7.78
C ILE A 226 2.60 4.60 8.56
N GLY A 227 3.74 4.52 7.93
CA GLY A 227 5.06 4.81 8.51
C GLY A 227 6.09 3.76 8.09
N HIS A 228 7.38 4.09 8.26
CA HIS A 228 8.46 3.14 8.05
C HIS A 228 8.25 1.93 8.96
N ARG A 229 8.19 0.73 8.39
CA ARG A 229 7.98 -0.58 9.05
C ARG A 229 6.74 -0.67 9.96
N ALA A 230 5.71 0.17 9.75
CA ALA A 230 4.45 0.00 10.45
C ALA A 230 3.84 -1.37 10.10
N LEU A 231 3.46 -2.18 11.10
CA LEU A 231 2.97 -3.56 10.97
C LEU A 231 3.84 -4.44 10.07
N LYS A 232 5.16 -4.27 10.12
CA LYS A 232 6.08 -4.95 9.19
C LYS A 232 5.93 -6.47 9.24
N ASP A 233 5.92 -7.07 10.44
CA ASP A 233 5.95 -8.51 10.63
C ASP A 233 4.55 -9.14 10.74
N LEU A 234 3.49 -8.34 10.49
CA LEU A 234 2.11 -8.82 10.57
C LEU A 234 1.86 -9.90 9.52
N ASN A 235 1.33 -11.05 9.97
CA ASN A 235 0.81 -12.12 9.14
C ASN A 235 -0.30 -12.86 9.89
N VAL A 236 -1.50 -12.34 9.82
CA VAL A 236 -2.66 -12.88 10.54
C VAL A 236 -3.34 -14.01 9.76
N GLY A 237 -3.93 -14.95 10.46
CA GLY A 237 -4.70 -16.04 9.84
C GLY A 237 -6.14 -15.67 9.45
N ALA A 238 -6.51 -14.37 9.52
CA ALA A 238 -7.82 -13.80 9.19
C ALA A 238 -7.67 -12.29 8.95
N ASP A 239 -8.75 -11.56 8.62
CA ASP A 239 -8.70 -10.09 8.51
C ASP A 239 -8.21 -9.46 9.82
N GLY A 240 -7.20 -8.59 9.71
CA GLY A 240 -6.48 -8.08 10.89
C GLY A 240 -7.18 -6.94 11.62
N TYR A 241 -7.82 -6.03 10.87
CA TYR A 241 -8.46 -4.81 11.41
C TYR A 241 -7.51 -3.97 12.29
N ASN A 242 -6.19 -4.03 12.03
CA ASN A 242 -5.21 -3.24 12.75
C ASN A 242 -5.03 -1.86 12.09
N VAL A 243 -4.86 -0.83 12.93
CA VAL A 243 -4.48 0.51 12.50
C VAL A 243 -3.16 0.86 13.19
N ALA A 244 -2.09 1.02 12.42
CA ALA A 244 -0.79 1.46 12.93
C ALA A 244 -0.28 2.69 12.14
N VAL A 245 0.01 3.76 12.86
CA VAL A 245 0.52 5.00 12.27
C VAL A 245 1.73 5.50 13.08
N GLY A 246 2.89 5.46 12.48
CA GLY A 246 4.15 5.91 13.10
C GLY A 246 5.35 5.11 12.64
N PHE A 247 6.55 5.62 12.92
CA PHE A 247 7.80 4.91 12.71
C PHE A 247 7.81 3.67 13.62
N ASP A 248 8.00 2.47 13.06
CA ASP A 248 8.02 1.18 13.76
C ASP A 248 6.76 0.91 14.63
N ALA A 249 5.60 1.53 14.33
CA ALA A 249 4.35 1.28 15.04
C ALA A 249 3.89 -0.17 14.83
N GLY A 250 3.80 -0.97 15.90
CA GLY A 250 3.43 -2.38 15.86
C GLY A 250 4.34 -3.24 14.99
N THR A 251 5.62 -2.91 14.87
CA THR A 251 6.54 -3.55 13.89
C THR A 251 6.67 -5.06 14.06
N ASN A 252 6.63 -5.58 15.30
CA ASN A 252 6.72 -7.00 15.61
C ASN A 252 5.37 -7.72 15.74
N LEU A 253 4.26 -7.01 15.48
CA LEU A 253 2.94 -7.63 15.52
C LEU A 253 2.87 -8.73 14.46
N THR A 254 2.57 -9.96 14.87
CA THR A 254 2.51 -11.13 13.98
C THR A 254 1.08 -11.57 13.70
N THR A 255 0.32 -11.97 14.71
CA THR A 255 -1.03 -12.49 14.55
C THR A 255 -2.10 -11.72 15.33
N GLY A 256 -1.72 -10.63 16.01
CA GLY A 256 -2.66 -9.79 16.74
C GLY A 256 -3.65 -9.07 15.82
N THR A 257 -4.88 -8.89 16.30
CA THR A 257 -5.97 -8.26 15.56
C THR A 257 -6.64 -7.13 16.34
N ASN A 258 -7.37 -6.26 15.64
CA ASN A 258 -8.16 -5.19 16.24
C ASN A 258 -7.35 -4.18 17.08
N ASN A 259 -6.08 -3.98 16.79
CA ASN A 259 -5.25 -3.04 17.53
C ASN A 259 -5.28 -1.64 16.89
N VAL A 260 -5.28 -0.59 17.73
CA VAL A 260 -5.08 0.81 17.32
C VAL A 260 -3.76 1.30 17.90
N ILE A 261 -2.77 1.51 17.03
CA ILE A 261 -1.37 1.80 17.39
C ILE A 261 -0.96 3.11 16.71
N LEU A 262 -0.85 4.21 17.48
CA LEU A 262 -0.53 5.53 16.94
C LEU A 262 0.66 6.15 17.68
N GLY A 263 1.77 6.29 17.02
CA GLY A 263 3.00 6.89 17.58
C GLY A 263 4.25 6.14 17.18
N ALA A 264 5.39 6.80 17.24
CA ALA A 264 6.66 6.13 17.00
C ALA A 264 6.90 5.07 18.07
N VAL A 265 7.28 3.86 17.67
CA VAL A 265 7.54 2.70 18.53
C VAL A 265 6.40 2.41 19.52
N ALA A 266 5.16 2.80 19.19
CA ALA A 266 3.99 2.38 19.96
C ALA A 266 3.72 0.90 19.69
N GLY A 267 3.45 0.11 20.74
CA GLY A 267 3.16 -1.32 20.61
C GLY A 267 4.19 -2.11 19.81
N ASP A 268 5.43 -1.66 19.79
CA ASP A 268 6.48 -2.24 18.93
C ASP A 268 6.93 -3.64 19.39
N ALA A 269 6.70 -4.03 20.64
CA ALA A 269 6.90 -5.39 21.12
C ALA A 269 5.68 -6.31 20.95
N LEU A 270 4.49 -5.78 20.66
CA LEU A 270 3.29 -6.61 20.46
C LEU A 270 3.56 -7.68 19.39
N THR A 271 3.21 -8.92 19.69
CA THR A 271 3.31 -10.06 18.76
C THR A 271 1.93 -10.65 18.45
N THR A 272 1.22 -11.16 19.45
CA THR A 272 -0.10 -11.79 19.29
C THR A 272 -1.23 -11.05 20.01
N GLY A 273 -0.91 -9.94 20.70
CA GLY A 273 -1.89 -9.14 21.45
C GLY A 273 -3.04 -8.61 20.58
N THR A 274 -4.26 -8.68 21.12
CA THR A 274 -5.48 -8.25 20.42
C THR A 274 -6.23 -7.17 21.21
N ASP A 275 -7.03 -6.37 20.49
CA ASP A 275 -7.93 -5.38 21.11
C ASP A 275 -7.19 -4.35 21.99
N ASN A 276 -5.95 -3.99 21.64
CA ASN A 276 -5.17 -2.97 22.33
C ASN A 276 -5.34 -1.59 21.70
N ILE A 277 -5.29 -0.55 22.52
CA ILE A 277 -5.14 0.84 22.10
C ILE A 277 -3.82 1.38 22.65
N ALA A 278 -2.86 1.66 21.79
CA ALA A 278 -1.55 2.24 22.10
C ALA A 278 -1.38 3.57 21.36
N ILE A 279 -1.51 4.69 22.05
CA ILE A 279 -1.43 6.03 21.44
C ILE A 279 -0.38 6.88 22.18
N GLY A 280 0.72 7.19 21.51
CA GLY A 280 1.85 7.96 22.05
C GLY A 280 3.17 7.27 21.78
N ILE A 281 4.26 8.02 21.86
CA ILE A 281 5.61 7.45 21.67
C ILE A 281 5.86 6.41 22.77
N GLY A 282 6.23 5.17 22.39
CA GLY A 282 6.52 4.09 23.31
C GLY A 282 5.33 3.63 24.19
N ALA A 283 4.10 4.00 23.85
CA ALA A 283 2.92 3.50 24.54
C ALA A 283 2.80 1.98 24.32
N LEU A 284 2.59 1.20 25.41
CA LEU A 284 2.50 -0.27 25.39
C LEU A 284 3.72 -0.94 24.71
N GLY A 285 4.93 -0.43 24.99
CA GLY A 285 6.16 -0.78 24.29
C GLY A 285 6.73 -2.17 24.62
N ALA A 286 6.35 -2.82 25.73
CA ALA A 286 6.88 -4.13 26.14
C ALA A 286 5.85 -5.26 26.10
N GLU A 287 4.56 -4.97 25.94
CA GLU A 287 3.50 -5.99 25.85
C GLU A 287 3.69 -6.84 24.60
N ASP A 288 3.85 -8.16 24.74
CA ASP A 288 4.12 -9.05 23.62
C ASP A 288 2.89 -9.85 23.15
N GLY A 289 2.19 -10.54 24.04
CA GLY A 289 1.20 -11.53 23.63
C GLY A 289 -0.23 -11.31 24.11
N HIS A 290 -0.51 -10.26 24.91
CA HIS A 290 -1.78 -10.09 25.56
C HIS A 290 -2.53 -8.83 25.10
N GLY A 291 -3.80 -8.75 25.42
CA GLY A 291 -4.67 -7.70 24.88
C GLY A 291 -5.50 -6.97 25.92
N LEU A 292 -6.48 -6.22 25.40
CA LEU A 292 -7.48 -5.48 26.17
C LEU A 292 -6.88 -4.37 27.04
N ASN A 293 -5.74 -3.77 26.59
CA ASN A 293 -5.14 -2.63 27.26
C ASN A 293 -5.40 -1.33 26.50
N ILE A 294 -5.59 -0.24 27.23
CA ILE A 294 -5.66 1.13 26.70
C ILE A 294 -4.50 1.93 27.28
N ALA A 295 -3.53 2.26 26.44
CA ALA A 295 -2.37 3.08 26.77
C ALA A 295 -2.38 4.35 25.92
N ILE A 296 -2.69 5.50 26.51
CA ILE A 296 -2.77 6.78 25.80
C ILE A 296 -1.84 7.81 26.48
N GLY A 297 -0.77 8.14 25.83
CA GLY A 297 0.26 9.07 26.31
C GLY A 297 1.67 8.53 26.05
N THR A 298 2.65 9.41 25.94
CA THR A 298 4.05 8.99 25.83
C THR A 298 4.41 8.11 27.03
N ASN A 299 4.98 6.93 26.77
CA ASN A 299 5.37 5.91 27.73
C ASN A 299 4.23 5.41 28.66
N ALA A 300 2.96 5.55 28.29
CA ALA A 300 1.88 4.92 29.03
C ALA A 300 2.01 3.39 28.92
N LEU A 301 2.06 2.66 30.03
CA LEU A 301 2.24 1.20 30.13
C LEU A 301 3.46 0.68 29.34
N THR A 302 4.54 1.46 29.27
CA THR A 302 5.67 1.14 28.37
C THR A 302 6.41 -0.14 28.75
N THR A 303 6.36 -0.58 30.01
CA THR A 303 7.02 -1.82 30.49
C THR A 303 6.04 -2.97 30.76
N LEU A 304 4.75 -2.79 30.44
CA LEU A 304 3.74 -3.81 30.69
C LEU A 304 4.02 -5.04 29.82
N ASP A 305 4.10 -6.20 30.47
CA ASP A 305 4.05 -7.53 29.88
C ASP A 305 3.22 -8.41 30.84
N ALA A 306 1.90 -8.37 30.66
CA ALA A 306 0.97 -8.79 31.68
C ALA A 306 0.90 -10.31 31.89
N GLY A 307 1.37 -11.13 30.96
CA GLY A 307 1.29 -12.58 31.02
C GLY A 307 -0.16 -13.13 30.99
N ALA A 308 -1.17 -12.23 30.84
CA ALA A 308 -2.59 -12.50 30.71
C ALA A 308 -3.30 -11.27 30.12
N GLN A 309 -4.61 -11.34 29.81
CA GLN A 309 -5.40 -10.18 29.39
C GLN A 309 -5.33 -9.08 30.44
N GLY A 310 -4.80 -7.91 30.06
CA GLY A 310 -4.44 -6.87 31.02
C GLY A 310 -5.61 -6.10 31.59
N HIS A 311 -6.60 -5.75 30.76
CA HIS A 311 -7.73 -4.89 31.12
C HIS A 311 -7.30 -3.59 31.81
N ASN A 312 -6.12 -3.06 31.46
CA ASN A 312 -5.62 -1.82 32.03
C ASN A 312 -6.04 -0.61 31.18
N VAL A 313 -6.36 0.47 31.83
CA VAL A 313 -6.57 1.79 31.23
C VAL A 313 -5.54 2.74 31.80
N ALA A 314 -4.60 3.21 30.99
CA ALA A 314 -3.61 4.21 31.38
C ALA A 314 -3.65 5.39 30.40
N ILE A 315 -4.03 6.56 30.89
CA ILE A 315 -4.18 7.78 30.10
C ILE A 315 -3.36 8.90 30.74
N GLY A 316 -2.28 9.28 30.11
CA GLY A 316 -1.39 10.36 30.58
C GLY A 316 0.09 10.07 30.29
N TYR A 317 0.92 11.11 30.34
CA TYR A 317 2.37 10.98 30.23
C TYR A 317 2.89 10.11 31.38
N ASN A 318 3.62 9.03 31.08
CA ASN A 318 4.16 8.07 32.03
C ASN A 318 3.10 7.42 32.96
N ALA A 319 1.82 7.34 32.58
CA ALA A 319 0.82 6.63 33.36
C ALA A 319 1.15 5.13 33.39
N GLY A 320 1.33 4.55 34.59
CA GLY A 320 1.70 3.13 34.78
C GLY A 320 3.01 2.73 34.12
N THR A 321 3.97 3.64 33.99
CA THR A 321 5.19 3.42 33.19
C THR A 321 6.06 2.26 33.71
N ALA A 322 6.08 1.97 35.04
CA ALA A 322 6.82 0.86 35.63
C ALA A 322 6.02 -0.45 35.70
N MET A 323 4.76 -0.46 35.27
CA MET A 323 3.89 -1.63 35.37
C MET A 323 4.45 -2.79 34.52
N THR A 324 4.63 -3.95 35.14
CA THR A 324 5.09 -5.16 34.50
C THR A 324 3.97 -6.18 34.29
N THR A 325 3.33 -6.64 35.37
CA THR A 325 2.29 -7.67 35.30
C THR A 325 0.97 -7.26 35.95
N GLY A 326 0.80 -5.98 36.28
CA GLY A 326 -0.45 -5.46 36.89
C GLY A 326 -1.67 -5.63 35.99
N LEU A 327 -2.83 -5.98 36.55
CA LEU A 327 -4.07 -6.22 35.82
C LEU A 327 -5.21 -5.35 36.36
N ASN A 328 -6.17 -5.04 35.51
CA ASN A 328 -7.42 -4.36 35.86
C ASN A 328 -7.22 -2.98 36.52
N ASN A 329 -6.20 -2.25 36.15
CA ASN A 329 -5.94 -0.91 36.67
C ASN A 329 -6.56 0.19 35.79
N THR A 330 -7.10 1.24 36.44
CA THR A 330 -7.54 2.47 35.78
C THR A 330 -6.68 3.64 36.26
N LEU A 331 -5.77 4.11 35.41
CA LEU A 331 -4.76 5.14 35.73
C LEU A 331 -4.97 6.34 34.81
N ILE A 332 -5.48 7.46 35.30
CA ILE A 332 -5.79 8.63 34.48
C ILE A 332 -5.09 9.88 35.02
N GLY A 333 -4.10 10.36 34.32
CA GLY A 333 -3.29 11.52 34.70
C GLY A 333 -1.79 11.28 34.45
N SER A 334 -1.01 12.32 34.30
CA SER A 334 0.44 12.19 34.17
C SER A 334 1.05 11.66 35.47
N TYR A 335 2.01 10.73 35.35
CA TYR A 335 2.68 10.08 36.48
C TYR A 335 1.69 9.40 37.47
N THR A 336 0.52 8.99 37.02
CA THR A 336 -0.44 8.23 37.81
C THR A 336 -0.02 6.78 37.87
N GLY A 337 0.17 6.24 39.10
CA GLY A 337 0.63 4.86 39.30
C GLY A 337 1.94 4.55 38.59
N ASP A 338 2.83 5.54 38.44
CA ASP A 338 4.07 5.40 37.65
C ASP A 338 5.11 4.47 38.30
N ALA A 339 5.01 4.19 39.59
CA ALA A 339 5.81 3.18 40.28
C ALA A 339 5.15 1.78 40.34
N LEU A 340 3.84 1.66 39.99
CA LEU A 340 3.16 0.36 40.01
C LEU A 340 3.92 -0.67 39.12
N THR A 341 4.17 -1.84 39.68
CA THR A 341 4.80 -2.98 38.99
C THR A 341 3.80 -4.13 38.79
N THR A 342 3.33 -4.73 39.89
CA THR A 342 2.43 -5.89 39.88
C THR A 342 1.07 -5.61 40.48
N GLY A 343 0.84 -4.39 41.00
CA GLY A 343 -0.42 -3.99 41.64
C GLY A 343 -1.64 -4.19 40.75
N THR A 344 -2.75 -4.67 41.29
CA THR A 344 -3.97 -5.00 40.54
C THR A 344 -5.20 -4.30 41.10
N ASN A 345 -6.22 -4.09 40.22
CA ASN A 345 -7.51 -3.56 40.62
C ASN A 345 -7.46 -2.14 41.26
N ASN A 346 -6.52 -1.30 40.86
CA ASN A 346 -6.40 0.05 41.34
C ASN A 346 -7.18 1.03 40.45
N VAL A 347 -7.79 2.06 41.08
CA VAL A 347 -8.33 3.22 40.39
C VAL A 347 -7.57 4.45 40.86
N ALA A 348 -6.76 5.05 40.00
CA ALA A 348 -6.00 6.25 40.30
C ALA A 348 -6.29 7.34 39.26
N MET A 349 -6.72 8.51 39.67
CA MET A 349 -7.07 9.63 38.82
C MET A 349 -6.49 10.93 39.36
N GLY A 350 -5.62 11.59 38.57
CA GLY A 350 -4.98 12.85 38.95
C GLY A 350 -3.45 12.77 38.77
N TYR A 351 -2.79 13.92 38.65
CA TYR A 351 -1.34 13.98 38.58
C TYR A 351 -0.69 13.33 39.81
N GLY A 352 0.19 12.36 39.63
CA GLY A 352 0.92 11.67 40.69
C GLY A 352 0.04 10.89 41.68
N ALA A 353 -1.24 10.61 41.36
CA ALA A 353 -2.07 9.76 42.21
C ALA A 353 -1.51 8.34 42.23
N LEU A 354 -1.39 7.75 43.43
CA LEU A 354 -0.78 6.42 43.65
C LEU A 354 0.65 6.29 43.10
N GLY A 355 1.44 7.39 43.16
CA GLY A 355 2.71 7.51 42.49
C GLY A 355 3.87 6.68 43.08
N SER A 356 3.80 6.25 44.32
CA SER A 356 4.86 5.43 44.97
C SER A 356 4.44 3.99 45.23
N GLU A 357 3.21 3.61 44.96
CA GLU A 357 2.72 2.23 45.10
C GLU A 357 3.34 1.32 44.06
N ASP A 358 3.94 0.21 44.47
CA ASP A 358 4.60 -0.73 43.56
C ASP A 358 3.85 -2.05 43.37
N THR A 359 3.45 -2.72 44.44
CA THR A 359 2.82 -4.05 44.39
C THR A 359 1.38 -4.09 44.93
N GLY A 360 0.94 -3.02 45.58
CA GLY A 360 -0.37 -2.95 46.26
C GLY A 360 -1.53 -2.87 45.27
N GLY A 361 -2.63 -3.50 45.68
CA GLY A 361 -3.85 -3.53 44.88
C GLY A 361 -5.09 -3.02 45.60
N GLN A 362 -6.21 -2.91 44.84
CA GLN A 362 -7.54 -2.59 45.35
C GLN A 362 -7.65 -1.20 46.00
N ASN A 363 -6.91 -0.21 45.49
CA ASN A 363 -6.94 1.15 45.97
C ASN A 363 -7.78 2.07 45.08
N VAL A 364 -8.40 3.09 45.69
CA VAL A 364 -9.03 4.21 44.98
C VAL A 364 -8.34 5.51 45.39
N ALA A 365 -7.61 6.13 44.48
CA ALA A 365 -6.85 7.38 44.66
C ALA A 365 -7.35 8.42 43.65
N ILE A 366 -8.20 9.35 44.03
CA ILE A 366 -8.77 10.36 43.13
C ILE A 366 -8.38 11.75 43.58
N GLY A 367 -7.58 12.45 42.83
CA GLY A 367 -7.08 13.79 43.11
C GLY A 367 -5.58 13.90 42.91
N VAL A 368 -5.07 15.10 42.65
CA VAL A 368 -3.63 15.35 42.52
C VAL A 368 -2.92 14.88 43.80
N ASN A 369 -1.90 14.00 43.62
CA ASN A 369 -1.11 13.40 44.73
C ASN A 369 -1.96 12.63 45.80
N ALA A 370 -3.16 12.13 45.44
CA ALA A 370 -3.91 11.24 46.35
C ALA A 370 -3.15 9.91 46.50
N LEU A 371 -2.94 9.44 47.75
CA LEU A 371 -2.12 8.25 48.11
C LEU A 371 -0.73 8.26 47.45
N ASN A 372 -0.12 9.41 47.23
CA ASN A 372 1.14 9.53 46.48
C ASN A 372 2.32 8.81 47.13
N THR A 373 2.39 8.70 48.48
CA THR A 373 3.46 8.02 49.21
C THR A 373 3.08 6.61 49.69
N ALA A 374 1.89 6.13 49.36
CA ALA A 374 1.46 4.78 49.74
C ALA A 374 2.37 3.75 49.04
N ASN A 375 2.90 2.84 49.83
CA ASN A 375 3.69 1.70 49.37
C ASN A 375 3.62 0.58 50.41
N TYR A 376 2.85 -0.45 50.10
CA TYR A 376 2.65 -1.60 50.99
C TYR A 376 2.49 -2.89 50.22
N ASP A 377 2.95 -3.99 50.81
CA ASP A 377 2.80 -5.30 50.23
C ASP A 377 1.35 -5.80 50.35
N GLY A 378 0.73 -6.15 49.18
CA GLY A 378 -0.61 -6.72 49.14
C GLY A 378 -1.75 -5.71 48.93
N ASN A 379 -2.99 -6.08 49.26
CA ASN A 379 -4.17 -5.23 49.04
C ASN A 379 -4.30 -4.12 50.05
N GLY A 380 -4.25 -2.88 49.59
CA GLY A 380 -4.37 -1.71 50.45
C GLY A 380 -5.78 -1.40 50.89
N LEU A 381 -6.79 -1.64 50.04
CA LEU A 381 -8.19 -1.36 50.28
C LEU A 381 -8.48 0.11 50.67
N ASN A 382 -7.56 1.00 50.31
CA ASN A 382 -7.66 2.43 50.67
C ASN A 382 -8.55 3.19 49.69
N VAL A 383 -9.31 4.14 50.22
CA VAL A 383 -10.08 5.09 49.46
C VAL A 383 -9.68 6.51 49.84
N ALA A 384 -9.07 7.25 48.92
CA ALA A 384 -8.68 8.65 49.12
C ALA A 384 -9.22 9.52 47.98
N VAL A 385 -10.03 10.48 48.30
CA VAL A 385 -10.63 11.39 47.31
C VAL A 385 -10.37 12.84 47.72
N GLY A 386 -9.68 13.59 46.90
CA GLY A 386 -9.32 14.99 47.10
C GLY A 386 -7.84 15.27 46.88
N TYR A 387 -7.48 16.54 46.70
CA TYR A 387 -6.10 16.99 46.59
C TYR A 387 -5.27 16.56 47.81
N GLY A 388 -4.22 15.80 47.61
CA GLY A 388 -3.32 15.31 48.66
C GLY A 388 -4.01 14.38 49.68
N ALA A 389 -5.21 13.85 49.40
CA ALA A 389 -5.90 12.95 50.30
C ALA A 389 -5.05 11.69 50.55
N GLY A 390 -4.75 11.38 51.79
CA GLY A 390 -3.89 10.27 52.19
C GLY A 390 -2.43 10.37 51.68
N ALA A 391 -1.95 11.55 51.28
CA ALA A 391 -0.60 11.71 50.73
C ALA A 391 0.55 11.35 51.69
N ALA A 392 0.29 11.29 53.02
CA ALA A 392 1.25 10.87 54.01
C ALA A 392 1.05 9.40 54.49
N VAL A 393 0.09 8.67 53.92
CA VAL A 393 -0.08 7.23 54.20
C VAL A 393 1.04 6.48 53.53
N THR A 394 1.80 5.69 54.27
CA THR A 394 2.92 4.87 53.74
C THR A 394 2.59 3.39 53.76
N THR A 395 2.27 2.81 54.89
CA THR A 395 2.04 1.38 55.10
C THR A 395 0.68 1.05 55.75
N GLY A 396 -0.22 2.02 55.82
CA GLY A 396 -1.55 1.85 56.37
C GLY A 396 -2.51 1.13 55.44
N VAL A 397 -3.36 0.26 56.00
CA VAL A 397 -4.46 -0.43 55.32
C VAL A 397 -5.77 0.08 55.86
#